data_61aa090024970be46e323dc566bdfca8
#
_entry.id   61aa090024970be46e323dc566bdfca8
#
_cell.length_a   1.000
_cell.length_b   1.000
_cell.length_c   1.000
_cell.angle_alpha   90.00
_cell.angle_beta   90.00
_cell.angle_gamma   90.00
#
_symmetry.space_group_name_H-M   'P 1'
#
loop_
_entity.id
_entity.type
_entity.pdbx_description
1 polymer ?
#
loop_
_entity_poly.entity_id
_entity_poly.type
_entity_poly.pdbx_seq_one_letter_code
_entity_poly.pdbx_strand_id
1 'polypeptide(L)'
;LGMANIALEYKGEKTGAVIDLAFGPRGDAAVGGYNLNQLYAFWNVSEKTTFTVGRFNTYLGYEVISPVGNFNYSTSYLFSSGPFSHVGLKADFALGEDFSLMLAIMNATDVYDNMTGDYAFGAQLGYAGQFLNFYYQSYDGPGSFLGTTIDYTGGFDLSEDIFLGINAAYNIGGYSYEVDYG
;
A
#
# COMPACT_ATOMS: atom_id res chain seq x y z
N LEU A 1 -24.57 -0.16 -4.35
CA LEU A 1 -23.22 0.39 -4.29
C LEU A 1 -22.40 -0.44 -3.31
N GLY A 2 -21.27 -1.02 -3.79
CA GLY A 2 -20.41 -1.85 -2.94
C GLY A 2 -19.51 -1.03 -1.99
N MET A 3 -19.23 0.23 -2.35
CA MET A 3 -18.35 1.11 -1.59
C MET A 3 -18.61 2.58 -1.92
N ALA A 4 -18.45 3.45 -0.94
CA ALA A 4 -18.37 4.89 -1.09
C ALA A 4 -17.14 5.39 -0.31
N ASN A 5 -16.39 6.36 -0.86
CA ASN A 5 -15.28 7.01 -0.20
C ASN A 5 -15.59 8.49 0.05
N ILE A 6 -15.11 8.99 1.19
CA ILE A 6 -15.00 10.43 1.47
C ILE A 6 -13.54 10.70 1.78
N ALA A 7 -12.89 11.42 0.87
CA ALA A 7 -11.51 11.84 1.05
C ALA A 7 -11.43 13.34 1.31
N LEU A 8 -10.71 13.73 2.35
CA LEU A 8 -10.40 15.11 2.69
C LEU A 8 -8.87 15.27 2.69
N GLU A 9 -8.40 16.28 1.98
CA GLU A 9 -6.98 16.61 1.93
C GLU A 9 -6.77 18.06 2.39
N TYR A 10 -5.83 18.24 3.31
CA TYR A 10 -5.25 19.54 3.61
C TYR A 10 -3.86 19.63 2.98
N LYS A 11 -3.59 20.71 2.23
CA LYS A 11 -2.33 20.93 1.53
C LYS A 11 -1.80 22.33 1.84
N GLY A 12 -0.76 22.38 2.68
CA GLY A 12 0.01 23.60 2.93
C GLY A 12 1.22 23.68 1.99
N GLU A 13 2.09 24.66 2.21
CA GLU A 13 3.30 24.85 1.35
C GLU A 13 4.25 23.67 1.41
N LYS A 14 4.50 23.13 2.62
CA LYS A 14 5.43 22.01 2.84
C LYS A 14 4.82 20.84 3.58
N THR A 15 3.65 21.00 4.14
CA THR A 15 3.00 19.96 4.95
C THR A 15 1.59 19.75 4.49
N GLY A 16 1.06 18.55 4.71
CA GLY A 16 -0.34 18.25 4.47
C GLY A 16 -0.80 17.06 5.28
N ALA A 17 -2.10 16.78 5.17
CA ALA A 17 -2.72 15.64 5.80
C ALA A 17 -3.85 15.11 4.91
N VAL A 18 -4.07 13.81 4.98
CA VAL A 18 -5.16 13.13 4.26
C VAL A 18 -5.97 12.29 5.24
N ILE A 19 -7.28 12.38 5.12
CA ILE A 19 -8.25 11.46 5.73
C ILE A 19 -9.06 10.87 4.60
N ASP A 20 -9.08 9.55 4.48
CA ASP A 20 -9.91 8.81 3.53
C ASP A 20 -10.77 7.81 4.30
N LEU A 21 -12.09 7.98 4.21
CA LEU A 21 -13.09 7.13 4.85
C LEU A 21 -13.75 6.26 3.78
N ALA A 22 -13.92 4.98 4.08
CA ALA A 22 -14.55 3.99 3.21
C ALA A 22 -15.79 3.41 3.89
N PHE A 23 -16.89 3.35 3.16
CA PHE A 23 -18.19 2.89 3.64
C PHE A 23 -18.79 1.84 2.71
N GLY A 24 -19.66 0.99 3.27
CA GLY A 24 -20.34 -0.06 2.55
C GLY A 24 -19.63 -1.41 2.60
N PRO A 25 -20.28 -2.50 2.14
CA PRO A 25 -19.79 -3.86 2.36
C PRO A 25 -18.36 -4.12 1.90
N ARG A 26 -17.96 -3.54 0.77
CA ARG A 26 -16.58 -3.65 0.27
C ARG A 26 -15.62 -2.80 1.09
N GLY A 27 -16.03 -1.60 1.48
CA GLY A 27 -15.24 -0.73 2.35
C GLY A 27 -14.99 -1.39 3.70
N ASP A 28 -16.03 -1.87 4.35
CA ASP A 28 -15.96 -2.52 5.66
C ASP A 28 -15.03 -3.74 5.64
N ALA A 29 -15.11 -4.56 4.59
CA ALA A 29 -14.24 -5.72 4.42
C ALA A 29 -12.77 -5.33 4.23
N ALA A 30 -12.48 -4.23 3.53
CA ALA A 30 -11.12 -3.81 3.22
C ALA A 30 -10.44 -3.03 4.36
N VAL A 31 -11.22 -2.30 5.19
CA VAL A 31 -10.65 -1.42 6.24
C VAL A 31 -10.90 -1.90 7.67
N GLY A 32 -11.39 -3.11 7.86
CA GLY A 32 -11.52 -3.72 9.18
C GLY A 32 -12.58 -3.08 10.10
N GLY A 33 -13.64 -2.47 9.54
CA GLY A 33 -14.82 -2.00 10.29
C GLY A 33 -14.69 -0.63 10.97
N TYR A 34 -13.55 0.04 10.87
CA TYR A 34 -13.38 1.41 11.39
C TYR A 34 -13.73 2.51 10.40
N ASN A 35 -14.11 2.15 9.19
CA ASN A 35 -14.34 3.06 8.06
C ASN A 35 -13.12 3.92 7.68
N LEU A 36 -11.97 3.71 8.30
CA LEU A 36 -10.76 4.48 8.07
C LEU A 36 -9.86 3.77 7.06
N ASN A 37 -9.86 4.26 5.82
CA ASN A 37 -8.97 3.76 4.79
C ASN A 37 -7.57 4.35 4.95
N GLN A 38 -7.44 5.68 4.97
CA GLN A 38 -6.17 6.36 5.17
C GLN A 38 -6.28 7.50 6.18
N LEU A 39 -5.24 7.66 6.99
CA LEU A 39 -5.04 8.81 7.87
C LEU A 39 -3.55 9.04 8.01
N TYR A 40 -3.02 10.01 7.29
CA TYR A 40 -1.61 10.34 7.37
C TYR A 40 -1.35 11.84 7.22
N ALA A 41 -0.21 12.27 7.75
CA ALA A 41 0.37 13.57 7.47
C ALA A 41 1.65 13.38 6.65
N PHE A 42 1.99 14.41 5.87
CA PHE A 42 3.23 14.42 5.10
C PHE A 42 3.97 15.75 5.23
N TRP A 43 5.28 15.67 5.04
CA TRP A 43 6.18 16.82 5.05
C TRP A 43 7.14 16.77 3.87
N ASN A 44 7.02 17.74 2.97
CA ASN A 44 7.94 17.96 1.86
C ASN A 44 9.16 18.73 2.38
N VAL A 45 10.19 18.00 2.77
CA VAL A 45 11.46 18.57 3.26
C VAL A 45 12.15 19.36 2.16
N SER A 46 12.04 18.86 0.93
CA SER A 46 12.51 19.48 -0.30
C SER A 46 11.58 19.12 -1.45
N GLU A 47 11.86 19.66 -2.65
CA GLU A 47 11.16 19.27 -3.89
C GLU A 47 11.37 17.78 -4.25
N LYS A 48 12.39 17.15 -3.66
CA LYS A 48 12.78 15.76 -3.97
C LYS A 48 12.59 14.79 -2.81
N THR A 49 12.13 15.26 -1.64
CA THR A 49 12.04 14.41 -0.45
C THR A 49 10.78 14.70 0.32
N THR A 50 9.98 13.67 0.51
CA THR A 50 8.75 13.70 1.30
C THR A 50 8.78 12.63 2.39
N PHE A 51 8.50 13.03 3.63
CA PHE A 51 8.20 12.10 4.72
C PHE A 51 6.69 11.99 4.89
N THR A 52 6.20 10.78 5.09
CA THR A 52 4.78 10.50 5.37
C THR A 52 4.68 9.65 6.63
N VAL A 53 3.81 10.02 7.55
CA VAL A 53 3.56 9.29 8.81
C VAL A 53 2.07 9.07 9.00
N GLY A 54 1.69 7.86 9.38
CA GLY A 54 0.32 7.47 9.64
C GLY A 54 -0.08 6.20 8.91
N ARG A 55 -1.39 6.05 8.64
CA ARG A 55 -1.93 4.94 7.87
C ARG A 55 -2.10 5.34 6.41
N PHE A 56 -1.53 4.57 5.52
CA PHE A 56 -1.59 4.75 4.07
C PHE A 56 -1.81 3.41 3.36
N ASN A 57 -2.38 3.46 2.15
CA ASN A 57 -2.57 2.28 1.32
C ASN A 57 -1.23 1.62 0.99
N THR A 58 -1.27 0.32 0.74
CA THR A 58 -0.08 -0.44 0.37
C THR A 58 0.58 0.14 -0.89
N TYR A 59 1.89 0.02 -0.96
CA TYR A 59 2.70 0.30 -2.14
C TYR A 59 2.99 -0.98 -2.96
N LEU A 60 2.54 -2.14 -2.46
CA LEU A 60 2.66 -3.43 -3.15
C LEU A 60 1.47 -3.63 -4.08
N GLY A 61 1.74 -4.06 -5.30
CA GLY A 61 0.70 -4.21 -6.31
C GLY A 61 0.20 -2.89 -6.91
N TYR A 62 -0.64 -2.97 -7.94
CA TYR A 62 -1.23 -1.79 -8.60
C TYR A 62 -2.72 -1.62 -8.30
N GLU A 63 -3.40 -2.69 -7.88
CA GLU A 63 -4.83 -2.62 -7.56
C GLU A 63 -5.03 -1.88 -6.23
N VAL A 64 -6.11 -1.10 -6.18
CA VAL A 64 -6.47 -0.31 -5.01
C VAL A 64 -7.84 -0.72 -4.46
N ILE A 65 -8.10 -0.39 -3.19
CA ILE A 65 -9.34 -0.72 -2.49
C ILE A 65 -10.56 -0.11 -3.20
N SER A 66 -10.46 1.16 -3.63
CA SER A 66 -11.52 1.83 -4.35
C SER A 66 -11.64 1.33 -5.79
N PRO A 67 -12.77 0.71 -6.20
CA PRO A 67 -12.90 0.08 -7.51
C PRO A 67 -12.79 1.04 -8.68
N VAL A 68 -13.03 2.34 -8.47
CA VAL A 68 -12.91 3.35 -9.52
C VAL A 68 -11.46 3.66 -9.89
N GLY A 69 -10.50 3.25 -9.07
CA GLY A 69 -9.06 3.37 -9.34
C GLY A 69 -8.48 2.16 -10.08
N ASN A 70 -9.26 1.11 -10.33
CA ASN A 70 -8.81 -0.11 -10.98
C ASN A 70 -9.30 -0.18 -12.43
N PHE A 71 -8.59 -0.91 -13.30
CA PHE A 71 -9.04 -1.20 -14.66
C PHE A 71 -10.31 -2.03 -14.68
N ASN A 72 -10.48 -2.95 -13.71
CA ASN A 72 -11.64 -3.81 -13.57
C ASN A 72 -12.37 -3.50 -12.26
N TYR A 73 -13.69 -3.67 -12.24
CA TYR A 73 -14.49 -3.57 -11.02
C TYR A 73 -14.15 -4.66 -10.00
N SER A 74 -13.92 -5.89 -10.46
CA SER A 74 -13.44 -7.01 -9.64
C SER A 74 -11.94 -6.94 -9.47
N THR A 75 -11.45 -7.32 -8.30
CA THR A 75 -10.02 -7.44 -8.00
C THR A 75 -9.50 -8.84 -8.31
N SER A 76 -8.18 -8.93 -8.51
CA SER A 76 -7.48 -10.19 -8.72
C SER A 76 -7.37 -11.01 -7.43
N TYR A 77 -7.02 -12.28 -7.55
CA TYR A 77 -6.65 -13.12 -6.39
C TYR A 77 -5.39 -12.60 -5.70
N LEU A 78 -4.47 -12.00 -6.46
CA LEU A 78 -3.27 -11.39 -5.90
C LEU A 78 -3.62 -10.25 -4.95
N PHE A 79 -4.50 -9.33 -5.37
CA PHE A 79 -5.00 -8.27 -4.51
C PHE A 79 -5.70 -8.81 -3.25
N SER A 80 -6.53 -9.86 -3.42
CA SER A 80 -7.28 -10.46 -2.30
C SER A 80 -6.38 -11.09 -1.24
N SER A 81 -5.14 -11.41 -1.57
CA SER A 81 -4.14 -11.91 -0.63
C SER A 81 -3.53 -10.80 0.24
N GLY A 82 -3.84 -9.51 -0.01
CA GLY A 82 -3.27 -8.36 0.69
C GLY A 82 -1.79 -8.10 0.31
N PRO A 83 -1.06 -7.24 1.02
CA PRO A 83 -1.56 -6.36 2.08
C PRO A 83 -2.41 -5.21 1.53
N PHE A 84 -3.29 -4.61 2.36
CA PHE A 84 -4.14 -3.49 1.96
C PHE A 84 -3.61 -2.15 2.45
N SER A 85 -3.02 -2.13 3.65
CA SER A 85 -2.57 -0.91 4.29
C SER A 85 -1.32 -1.10 5.13
N HIS A 86 -0.66 0.00 5.39
CA HIS A 86 0.48 0.09 6.30
C HIS A 86 0.28 1.25 7.28
N VAL A 87 0.77 1.08 8.50
CA VAL A 87 0.86 2.16 9.49
C VAL A 87 2.33 2.34 9.86
N GLY A 88 2.87 3.53 9.65
CA GLY A 88 4.28 3.77 9.92
C GLY A 88 4.80 5.08 9.38
N LEU A 89 6.09 5.11 9.17
CA LEU A 89 6.83 6.20 8.55
C LEU A 89 7.43 5.73 7.22
N LYS A 90 7.21 6.49 6.16
CA LYS A 90 7.91 6.31 4.90
C LYS A 90 8.58 7.61 4.44
N ALA A 91 9.64 7.45 3.68
CA ALA A 91 10.38 8.53 3.03
C ALA A 91 10.46 8.25 1.53
N ASP A 92 9.99 9.18 0.72
CA ASP A 92 10.01 9.14 -0.73
C ASP A 92 11.09 10.09 -1.24
N PHE A 93 11.94 9.62 -2.16
CA PHE A 93 13.05 10.35 -2.76
C PHE A 93 12.95 10.35 -4.28
N ALA A 94 12.91 11.52 -4.90
CA ALA A 94 13.12 11.67 -6.35
C ALA A 94 14.63 11.74 -6.62
N LEU A 95 15.20 10.68 -7.16
CA LEU A 95 16.64 10.57 -7.40
C LEU A 95 17.08 11.16 -8.75
N GLY A 96 16.15 11.41 -9.64
CA GLY A 96 16.35 11.97 -10.96
C GLY A 96 15.01 12.27 -11.64
N GLU A 97 15.02 12.38 -12.96
CA GLU A 97 13.78 12.60 -13.74
C GLU A 97 12.90 11.35 -13.74
N ASP A 98 13.52 10.17 -13.87
CA ASP A 98 12.81 8.89 -13.99
C ASP A 98 12.96 7.98 -12.76
N PHE A 99 13.95 8.24 -11.88
CA PHE A 99 14.25 7.37 -10.75
C PHE A 99 13.63 7.89 -9.46
N SER A 100 13.04 6.97 -8.70
CA SER A 100 12.55 7.20 -7.35
C SER A 100 12.95 6.08 -6.40
N LEU A 101 13.07 6.40 -5.12
CA LEU A 101 13.26 5.45 -4.03
C LEU A 101 12.28 5.78 -2.91
N MET A 102 11.59 4.77 -2.39
CA MET A 102 10.86 4.87 -1.13
C MET A 102 11.48 3.91 -0.13
N LEU A 103 11.61 4.34 1.11
CA LEU A 103 11.99 3.53 2.26
C LEU A 103 10.96 3.68 3.36
N ALA A 104 10.62 2.59 4.07
CA ALA A 104 9.62 2.60 5.11
C ALA A 104 9.98 1.71 6.30
N ILE A 105 9.57 2.17 7.48
CA ILE A 105 9.45 1.38 8.70
C ILE A 105 8.00 1.44 9.17
N MET A 106 7.39 0.29 9.40
CA MET A 106 5.96 0.17 9.55
C MET A 106 5.61 -0.89 10.59
N ASN A 107 4.37 -0.89 11.05
CA ASN A 107 3.80 -2.06 11.73
C ASN A 107 3.70 -3.24 10.74
N ALA A 108 3.38 -4.41 11.24
CA ALA A 108 2.96 -5.52 10.38
C ALA A 108 1.79 -5.08 9.47
N THR A 109 1.64 -5.74 8.32
CA THR A 109 0.57 -5.42 7.36
C THR A 109 -0.80 -5.47 7.97
N ASP A 110 -1.65 -4.49 7.63
CA ASP A 110 -3.04 -4.37 8.04
C ASP A 110 -3.26 -4.29 9.57
N VAL A 111 -2.19 -4.03 10.34
CA VAL A 111 -2.21 -3.86 11.79
C VAL A 111 -2.15 -2.38 12.16
N TYR A 112 -3.12 -1.92 12.95
CA TYR A 112 -3.20 -0.53 13.39
C TYR A 112 -2.25 -0.22 14.53
N ASP A 113 -2.23 -1.09 15.57
CA ASP A 113 -1.49 -0.90 16.80
C ASP A 113 -0.32 -1.87 16.89
N ASN A 114 0.89 -1.36 17.11
CA ASN A 114 2.05 -2.20 17.33
C ASN A 114 2.09 -2.65 18.80
N MET A 115 1.44 -3.77 19.07
CA MET A 115 1.36 -4.36 20.44
C MET A 115 2.57 -5.23 20.78
N THR A 116 3.35 -5.66 19.77
CA THR A 116 4.46 -6.62 19.96
C THR A 116 5.82 -5.93 20.02
N GLY A 117 5.94 -4.73 19.47
CA GLY A 117 7.23 -4.03 19.28
C GLY A 117 7.98 -4.47 18.02
N ASP A 118 7.41 -5.38 17.22
CA ASP A 118 7.99 -5.81 15.95
C ASP A 118 7.64 -4.83 14.85
N TYR A 119 8.59 -4.64 13.92
CA TYR A 119 8.42 -3.73 12.79
C TYR A 119 8.64 -4.44 11.46
N ALA A 120 7.91 -3.97 10.46
CA ALA A 120 8.12 -4.31 9.07
C ALA A 120 8.97 -3.23 8.38
N PHE A 121 9.69 -3.65 7.34
CA PHE A 121 10.53 -2.77 6.52
C PHE A 121 10.09 -2.85 5.06
N GLY A 122 10.00 -1.70 4.42
CA GLY A 122 9.62 -1.56 3.04
C GLY A 122 10.63 -0.76 2.23
N ALA A 123 10.77 -1.14 0.96
CA ALA A 123 11.48 -0.35 -0.02
C ALA A 123 10.79 -0.47 -1.39
N GLN A 124 10.83 0.59 -2.17
CA GLN A 124 10.38 0.61 -3.55
C GLN A 124 11.40 1.35 -4.40
N LEU A 125 11.85 0.74 -5.47
CA LEU A 125 12.63 1.37 -6.51
C LEU A 125 11.74 1.61 -7.72
N GLY A 126 11.58 2.88 -8.11
CA GLY A 126 10.84 3.29 -9.29
C GLY A 126 11.77 3.71 -10.41
N TYR A 127 11.42 3.31 -11.64
CA TYR A 127 12.06 3.77 -12.85
C TYR A 127 11.05 3.86 -14.00
N ALA A 128 10.83 5.06 -14.52
CA ALA A 128 9.98 5.30 -15.69
C ALA A 128 8.60 4.61 -15.61
N GLY A 129 7.92 4.70 -14.45
CA GLY A 129 6.60 4.06 -14.23
C GLY A 129 6.64 2.56 -13.91
N GLN A 130 7.84 1.97 -13.81
CA GLN A 130 8.05 0.59 -13.34
C GLN A 130 8.45 0.62 -11.87
N PHE A 131 7.97 -0.32 -11.05
CA PHE A 131 8.27 -0.38 -9.63
C PHE A 131 8.70 -1.78 -9.22
N LEU A 132 9.84 -1.87 -8.57
CA LEU A 132 10.29 -3.06 -7.86
C LEU A 132 10.14 -2.80 -6.37
N ASN A 133 9.30 -3.58 -5.73
CA ASN A 133 8.89 -3.44 -4.35
C ASN A 133 9.52 -4.54 -3.50
N PHE A 134 9.95 -4.18 -2.32
CA PHE A 134 10.45 -5.07 -1.29
C PHE A 134 9.71 -4.83 0.00
N TYR A 135 9.29 -5.90 0.67
CA TYR A 135 8.68 -5.88 1.99
C TYR A 135 9.24 -7.01 2.85
N TYR A 136 9.50 -6.73 4.10
CA TYR A 136 9.92 -7.72 5.10
C TYR A 136 9.19 -7.50 6.41
N GLN A 137 8.69 -8.59 7.00
CA GLN A 137 8.20 -8.59 8.38
C GLN A 137 8.56 -9.91 9.07
N SER A 138 8.92 -9.82 10.35
CA SER A 138 9.24 -10.97 11.20
C SER A 138 8.06 -11.43 12.05
N TYR A 139 7.07 -10.56 12.24
CA TYR A 139 5.91 -10.84 13.08
C TYR A 139 4.96 -11.83 12.40
N ASP A 140 4.56 -12.86 13.17
CA ASP A 140 3.58 -13.86 12.79
C ASP A 140 2.28 -13.60 13.55
N GLY A 141 1.28 -13.10 12.84
CA GLY A 141 -0.05 -12.82 13.39
C GLY A 141 -1.14 -13.16 12.38
N PRO A 142 -2.41 -13.22 12.80
CA PRO A 142 -3.52 -13.53 11.93
C PRO A 142 -3.56 -12.65 10.68
N GLY A 143 -3.61 -13.26 9.50
CA GLY A 143 -3.66 -12.56 8.22
C GLY A 143 -2.35 -11.91 7.77
N SER A 144 -1.22 -12.17 8.45
CA SER A 144 0.05 -11.54 8.17
C SER A 144 0.83 -12.22 7.05
N PHE A 145 1.53 -11.42 6.26
CA PHE A 145 2.60 -11.87 5.37
C PHE A 145 3.86 -12.07 6.19
N LEU A 146 4.31 -13.30 6.35
CA LEU A 146 5.60 -13.60 6.98
C LEU A 146 6.76 -13.47 6.00
N GLY A 147 7.92 -13.05 6.51
CA GLY A 147 9.16 -13.06 5.76
C GLY A 147 9.26 -11.97 4.72
N THR A 148 9.78 -12.32 3.56
CA THR A 148 10.12 -11.38 2.49
C THR A 148 9.14 -11.48 1.33
N THR A 149 8.63 -10.32 0.88
CA THR A 149 7.87 -10.21 -0.37
C THR A 149 8.64 -9.34 -1.35
N ILE A 150 8.77 -9.83 -2.57
CA ILE A 150 9.25 -9.08 -3.73
C ILE A 150 8.07 -8.96 -4.69
N ASP A 151 7.75 -7.72 -5.06
CA ASP A 151 6.63 -7.43 -5.96
C ASP A 151 7.13 -6.51 -7.08
N TYR A 152 6.67 -6.77 -8.29
CA TYR A 152 6.90 -5.92 -9.45
C TYR A 152 5.56 -5.43 -9.98
N THR A 153 5.46 -4.13 -10.20
CA THR A 153 4.36 -3.49 -10.92
C THR A 153 4.88 -2.59 -12.01
N GLY A 154 4.29 -2.69 -13.18
CA GLY A 154 4.69 -1.83 -14.29
C GLY A 154 3.74 -1.94 -15.47
N GLY A 155 3.90 -1.03 -16.43
CA GLY A 155 3.10 -0.99 -17.63
C GLY A 155 3.91 -0.58 -18.85
N PHE A 156 3.46 -1.05 -20.00
CA PHE A 156 4.11 -0.83 -21.28
C PHE A 156 3.05 -0.43 -22.33
N ASP A 157 3.23 0.71 -22.95
CA ASP A 157 2.49 1.09 -24.16
C ASP A 157 3.06 0.30 -25.34
N LEU A 158 2.33 -0.74 -25.78
CA LEU A 158 2.71 -1.57 -26.93
C LEU A 158 2.36 -0.89 -28.26
N SER A 159 1.33 -0.05 -28.25
CA SER A 159 0.90 0.82 -29.33
C SER A 159 0.05 1.97 -28.77
N GLU A 160 -0.44 2.87 -29.64
CA GLU A 160 -1.36 3.95 -29.24
C GLU A 160 -2.67 3.43 -28.60
N ASP A 161 -3.07 2.20 -28.94
CA ASP A 161 -4.34 1.58 -28.48
C ASP A 161 -4.13 0.43 -27.50
N ILE A 162 -2.89 -0.04 -27.26
CA ILE A 162 -2.63 -1.25 -26.47
C ILE A 162 -1.66 -0.94 -25.33
N PHE A 163 -2.15 -1.08 -24.11
CA PHE A 163 -1.36 -1.03 -22.89
C PHE A 163 -1.28 -2.43 -22.26
N LEU A 164 -0.07 -2.84 -21.88
CA LEU A 164 0.18 -4.08 -21.10
C LEU A 164 0.60 -3.71 -19.69
N GLY A 165 -0.27 -4.01 -18.70
CA GLY A 165 0.07 -3.93 -17.28
C GLY A 165 0.54 -5.28 -16.75
N ILE A 166 1.58 -5.28 -15.92
CA ILE A 166 2.10 -6.47 -15.27
C ILE A 166 2.20 -6.21 -13.77
N ASN A 167 1.65 -7.14 -12.97
CA ASN A 167 1.89 -7.24 -11.55
C ASN A 167 2.26 -8.68 -11.21
N ALA A 168 3.39 -8.87 -10.53
CA ALA A 168 3.87 -10.17 -10.11
C ALA A 168 4.49 -10.06 -8.72
N ALA A 169 4.07 -10.93 -7.79
CA ALA A 169 4.60 -10.96 -6.44
C ALA A 169 5.10 -12.36 -6.06
N TYR A 170 6.16 -12.41 -5.28
CA TYR A 170 6.71 -13.63 -4.72
C TYR A 170 6.99 -13.43 -3.23
N ASN A 171 6.40 -14.29 -2.38
CA ASN A 171 6.60 -14.28 -0.94
C ASN A 171 7.49 -15.46 -0.52
N ILE A 172 8.53 -15.17 0.28
CA ILE A 172 9.46 -16.12 0.87
C ILE A 172 9.19 -16.15 2.38
N GLY A 173 8.51 -17.16 2.87
CA GLY A 173 8.15 -17.29 4.29
C GLY A 173 6.73 -17.82 4.49
N GLY A 174 5.91 -17.72 3.45
CA GLY A 174 4.54 -18.24 3.43
C GLY A 174 3.50 -17.28 4.05
N TYR A 175 2.25 -17.70 3.94
CA TYR A 175 1.11 -17.06 4.59
C TYR A 175 0.78 -17.87 5.83
N SER A 176 0.69 -17.23 7.00
CA SER A 176 0.06 -17.86 8.15
C SER A 176 -1.43 -17.56 8.12
N TYR A 177 -2.24 -18.57 7.80
CA TYR A 177 -3.67 -18.53 8.06
C TYR A 177 -3.91 -19.29 9.35
N GLU A 178 -4.17 -18.61 10.45
CA GLU A 178 -4.92 -19.21 11.54
C GLU A 178 -6.39 -19.20 11.14
N VAL A 179 -6.90 -20.35 10.75
CA VAL A 179 -8.34 -20.58 10.66
C VAL A 179 -8.78 -20.93 12.06
N ASP A 180 -9.32 -19.95 12.76
CA ASP A 180 -9.97 -20.19 14.06
C ASP A 180 -11.29 -20.93 13.77
N TYR A 181 -11.27 -22.25 13.93
CA TYR A 181 -12.47 -23.07 13.98
C TYR A 181 -13.06 -22.98 15.39
N GLY A 182 -13.79 -21.89 15.67
CA GLY A 182 -14.62 -21.77 16.85
C GLY A 182 -15.78 -22.75 16.87
#